data_4602f34fef87b984acd12e6043ce4822
#
_entry.id   4602f34fef87b984acd12e6043ce4822
#
_cell.length_a   1.000
_cell.length_b   1.000
_cell.length_c   1.000
_cell.angle_alpha   90.00
_cell.angle_beta   90.00
_cell.angle_gamma   90.00
#
_symmetry.space_group_name_H-M   'P 1'
#
loop_
_entity.id
_entity.type
_entity.pdbx_description
1 polymer ?
#
loop_
_entity_poly.entity_id
_entity_poly.type
_entity_poly.pdbx_seq_one_letter_code
_entity_poly.pdbx_strand_id
1 'polypeptide(L)'
;MAKILPEDFRKYTLELMGEELYQQLEQGITEGEAPTSIRLNPFKCKEGEDVKTPKEEKYVNSQKEGEQKVMGEPIPWCPSTGRYLATRPNFTFDPWLHAGKYYVQEASSMFVDLVIRQLVHEPVMMLDLCAAPGGKSTAVRAALPEGSLLFSNEPMRTRSQILAENIQKFGHPDMIVTNNYPRDYKKSKLQFDVILTDVPCSGEGMFRKDDGAIAEWSLQNVDNCWHLQREIVSDIWSCLKPGGILIYSTCTFNAHEDEENIAWICEELGAEPVALTGIDDSWNITGNLIGSSIPAYRFLPGKTRGEGIFLAVLRKEGEEEENVLLSYAAKAEKDRKKGKAKKGMNADQKGKAGKGNKNNAGKAGKSNKNVLTMIPGNWIRSTSDALEEGEYGMGYDYQKTEDGDVYAIPQRWQYIYELAKNSLKVIHAGIKLGTDKGKGLIPDQCLALSTMLNPDAFPQEDLSYEDAIRYLRKEAVNLHVDSPKKYVLVTYQGVPLGWEKNIGNRANNLYPQEWKIKSTHVPEKQFIINS
;
A
#
# COMPACT_ATOMS: atom_id res chain seq x y z
N MET A 1 -13.68 12.99 -30.32
CA MET A 1 -15.14 12.81 -30.49
C MET A 1 -15.73 12.99 -29.10
N ALA A 2 -16.91 13.61 -28.99
CA ALA A 2 -17.61 13.67 -27.70
C ALA A 2 -17.95 12.24 -27.25
N LYS A 3 -17.74 11.94 -25.95
CA LYS A 3 -18.10 10.64 -25.38
C LYS A 3 -19.62 10.52 -25.34
N ILE A 4 -20.12 9.37 -25.74
CA ILE A 4 -21.57 9.08 -25.71
C ILE A 4 -21.79 8.11 -24.56
N LEU A 5 -22.52 8.57 -23.54
CA LEU A 5 -22.86 7.74 -22.38
C LEU A 5 -24.03 6.79 -22.75
N PRO A 6 -24.08 5.57 -22.16
CA PRO A 6 -25.18 4.63 -22.37
C PRO A 6 -26.54 5.25 -22.02
N GLU A 7 -27.58 4.97 -22.82
CA GLU A 7 -28.92 5.54 -22.59
C GLU A 7 -29.49 5.12 -21.23
N ASP A 8 -29.34 3.86 -20.87
CA ASP A 8 -29.79 3.35 -19.57
C ASP A 8 -29.04 4.02 -18.40
N PHE A 9 -27.73 4.30 -18.52
CA PHE A 9 -26.98 5.06 -17.54
C PHE A 9 -27.55 6.48 -17.39
N ARG A 10 -27.76 7.16 -18.49
CA ARG A 10 -28.32 8.52 -18.49
C ARG A 10 -29.69 8.57 -17.79
N LYS A 11 -30.59 7.66 -18.15
CA LYS A 11 -31.93 7.59 -17.59
C LYS A 11 -31.90 7.33 -16.09
N TYR A 12 -31.16 6.31 -15.69
CA TYR A 12 -31.05 5.91 -14.27
C TYR A 12 -30.41 7.01 -13.41
N THR A 13 -29.30 7.58 -13.89
CA THR A 13 -28.56 8.61 -13.15
C THR A 13 -29.34 9.92 -13.06
N LEU A 14 -30.07 10.29 -14.12
CA LEU A 14 -30.96 11.46 -14.11
C LEU A 14 -32.10 11.29 -13.08
N GLU A 15 -32.69 10.11 -13.01
CA GLU A 15 -33.74 9.80 -12.01
C GLU A 15 -33.20 9.88 -10.58
N LEU A 16 -31.99 9.39 -10.34
CA LEU A 16 -31.34 9.40 -9.02
C LEU A 16 -30.89 10.80 -8.59
N MET A 17 -30.29 11.57 -9.48
CA MET A 17 -29.58 12.81 -9.16
C MET A 17 -30.42 14.08 -9.43
N GLY A 18 -31.47 13.99 -10.25
CA GLY A 18 -32.17 15.14 -10.80
C GLY A 18 -31.35 15.84 -11.90
N GLU A 19 -31.99 16.78 -12.58
CA GLU A 19 -31.48 17.43 -13.81
C GLU A 19 -30.15 18.17 -13.57
N GLU A 20 -30.09 19.01 -12.54
CA GLU A 20 -28.94 19.89 -12.29
C GLU A 20 -27.65 19.10 -11.98
N LEU A 21 -27.73 18.14 -11.07
CA LEU A 21 -26.56 17.35 -10.64
C LEU A 21 -26.13 16.39 -11.75
N TYR A 22 -27.10 15.81 -12.49
CA TYR A 22 -26.82 14.97 -13.64
C TYR A 22 -26.06 15.73 -14.75
N GLN A 23 -26.50 16.95 -15.10
CA GLN A 23 -25.83 17.78 -16.11
C GLN A 23 -24.38 18.10 -15.70
N GLN A 24 -24.13 18.43 -14.42
CA GLN A 24 -22.76 18.64 -13.92
C GLN A 24 -21.91 17.38 -14.09
N LEU A 25 -22.44 16.20 -13.73
CA LEU A 25 -21.75 14.93 -13.87
C LEU A 25 -21.48 14.60 -15.35
N GLU A 26 -22.49 14.69 -16.22
CA GLU A 26 -22.37 14.41 -17.66
C GLU A 26 -21.30 15.31 -18.30
N GLN A 27 -21.34 16.61 -18.03
CA GLN A 27 -20.31 17.54 -18.51
C GLN A 27 -18.93 17.20 -17.94
N GLY A 28 -18.83 16.87 -16.65
CA GLY A 28 -17.58 16.45 -16.02
C GLY A 28 -16.96 15.20 -16.64
N ILE A 29 -17.79 14.25 -17.10
CA ILE A 29 -17.33 13.02 -17.76
C ILE A 29 -16.97 13.27 -19.22
N THR A 30 -17.79 14.01 -19.95
CA THR A 30 -17.69 14.11 -21.42
C THR A 30 -16.76 15.23 -21.90
N GLU A 31 -16.66 16.32 -21.15
CA GLU A 31 -15.92 17.53 -21.52
C GLU A 31 -14.80 17.88 -20.54
N GLY A 32 -14.90 17.42 -19.27
CA GLY A 32 -13.96 17.75 -18.22
C GLY A 32 -12.61 17.03 -18.37
N GLU A 33 -11.52 17.76 -18.11
CA GLU A 33 -10.20 17.14 -17.99
C GLU A 33 -10.00 16.51 -16.61
N ALA A 34 -9.40 15.32 -16.61
CA ALA A 34 -9.04 14.63 -15.38
C ALA A 34 -7.94 15.39 -14.62
N PRO A 35 -8.12 15.76 -13.35
CA PRO A 35 -7.06 16.40 -12.60
C PRO A 35 -5.87 15.45 -12.45
N THR A 36 -4.67 16.00 -12.62
CA THR A 36 -3.45 15.26 -12.32
C THR A 36 -3.11 15.43 -10.85
N SER A 37 -2.92 14.32 -10.14
CA SER A 37 -2.57 14.36 -8.72
C SER A 37 -1.56 13.29 -8.33
N ILE A 38 -0.80 13.57 -7.28
CA ILE A 38 0.18 12.68 -6.67
C ILE A 38 0.00 12.67 -5.16
N ARG A 39 0.51 11.61 -4.54
CA ARG A 39 0.63 11.54 -3.08
C ARG A 39 2.09 11.25 -2.71
N LEU A 40 2.67 12.13 -1.90
CA LEU A 40 4.02 12.01 -1.37
C LEU A 40 4.11 10.82 -0.39
N ASN A 41 5.26 10.16 -0.34
CA ASN A 41 5.55 9.15 0.65
C ASN A 41 6.22 9.81 1.88
N PRO A 42 5.51 9.96 3.01
CA PRO A 42 6.04 10.69 4.17
C PRO A 42 7.26 10.00 4.80
N PHE A 43 7.46 8.71 4.55
CA PHE A 43 8.61 7.96 5.07
C PHE A 43 9.89 8.14 4.23
N LYS A 44 9.79 8.76 3.04
CA LYS A 44 10.91 9.02 2.11
C LYS A 44 11.11 10.51 1.80
N CYS A 45 10.19 11.36 2.24
CA CYS A 45 10.32 12.81 2.18
C CYS A 45 10.81 13.30 3.55
N LYS A 46 11.87 14.10 3.60
CA LYS A 46 12.36 14.66 4.88
C LYS A 46 11.43 15.77 5.33
N GLU A 47 11.09 15.78 6.63
CA GLU A 47 10.46 16.96 7.24
C GLU A 47 11.41 18.17 7.09
N GLY A 48 10.95 19.24 6.45
CA GLY A 48 11.77 20.43 6.18
C GLY A 48 12.33 20.54 4.76
N GLU A 49 12.26 19.53 3.91
CA GLU A 49 12.35 19.67 2.46
C GLU A 49 11.01 20.25 1.97
N ASP A 50 10.83 21.52 2.28
CA ASP A 50 9.78 22.46 1.83
C ASP A 50 8.36 21.93 1.61
N VAL A 51 7.67 21.55 2.69
CA VAL A 51 6.25 21.83 2.82
C VAL A 51 6.11 23.16 3.59
N LYS A 52 6.64 24.22 3.06
CA LYS A 52 6.23 25.55 3.47
C LYS A 52 4.84 25.77 2.91
N THR A 53 3.83 25.72 3.80
CA THR A 53 2.53 26.33 3.50
C THR A 53 2.79 27.75 3.05
N PRO A 54 2.36 28.16 1.86
CA PRO A 54 2.49 29.54 1.44
C PRO A 54 1.53 30.38 2.29
N LYS A 55 2.03 31.09 3.29
CA LYS A 55 1.46 32.36 3.64
C LYS A 55 1.84 33.27 2.45
N GLU A 56 0.84 33.56 1.63
CA GLU A 56 0.80 34.65 0.67
C GLU A 56 2.17 35.16 0.15
N GLU A 57 2.87 34.37 -0.65
CA GLU A 57 3.92 34.87 -1.50
C GLU A 57 3.61 34.55 -2.95
N LYS A 58 3.45 35.62 -3.71
CA LYS A 58 3.27 35.65 -5.15
C LYS A 58 4.26 34.73 -5.84
N TYR A 59 3.76 33.93 -6.78
CA TYR A 59 4.55 33.12 -7.71
C TYR A 59 5.81 33.88 -8.18
N VAL A 60 6.94 33.56 -7.62
CA VAL A 60 8.22 34.04 -8.12
C VAL A 60 8.83 32.94 -8.97
N ASN A 61 8.74 33.14 -10.28
CA ASN A 61 9.49 32.37 -11.27
C ASN A 61 11.00 32.57 -11.04
N SER A 62 11.66 31.66 -10.33
CA SER A 62 13.12 31.58 -10.39
C SER A 62 13.51 30.42 -11.30
N GLN A 63 13.58 30.70 -12.59
CA GLN A 63 14.14 29.80 -13.58
C GLN A 63 15.67 29.80 -13.45
N LYS A 64 16.27 28.69 -13.03
CA LYS A 64 17.56 28.26 -13.56
C LYS A 64 17.24 27.53 -14.86
N GLU A 65 17.89 27.92 -15.95
CA GLU A 65 17.68 27.33 -17.27
C GLU A 65 17.81 25.79 -17.19
N GLY A 66 16.70 25.09 -17.46
CA GLY A 66 16.65 23.62 -17.58
C GLY A 66 15.80 22.87 -16.58
N GLU A 67 15.42 23.44 -15.44
CA GLU A 67 14.62 22.76 -14.41
C GLU A 67 13.21 23.38 -14.30
N GLN A 68 12.18 22.61 -14.64
CA GLN A 68 10.79 23.03 -14.41
C GLN A 68 10.33 22.45 -13.06
N LYS A 69 10.34 23.31 -12.02
CA LYS A 69 9.83 22.97 -10.69
C LYS A 69 8.30 22.93 -10.71
N VAL A 70 7.71 21.78 -10.44
CA VAL A 70 6.25 21.64 -10.33
C VAL A 70 5.90 21.54 -8.84
N MET A 71 5.51 22.66 -8.25
CA MET A 71 4.85 22.67 -6.93
C MET A 71 3.37 22.40 -7.11
N GLY A 72 2.83 21.43 -6.38
CA GLY A 72 1.41 21.06 -6.43
C GLY A 72 0.59 21.79 -5.37
N GLU A 73 -0.67 22.07 -5.70
CA GLU A 73 -1.68 22.56 -4.76
C GLU A 73 -2.09 21.46 -3.79
N PRO A 74 -2.16 21.69 -2.46
CA PRO A 74 -2.61 20.66 -1.51
C PRO A 74 -4.02 20.16 -1.81
N ILE A 75 -4.22 18.84 -1.70
CA ILE A 75 -5.55 18.23 -1.78
C ILE A 75 -6.26 18.44 -0.44
N PRO A 76 -7.46 19.05 -0.40
CA PRO A 76 -8.10 19.49 0.83
C PRO A 76 -8.29 18.39 1.89
N TRP A 77 -8.63 17.17 1.48
CA TRP A 77 -8.81 16.02 2.37
C TRP A 77 -7.55 15.18 2.61
N CYS A 78 -6.42 15.56 2.01
CA CYS A 78 -5.11 14.94 2.22
C CYS A 78 -3.99 15.99 2.14
N PRO A 79 -4.05 17.08 2.93
CA PRO A 79 -3.21 18.28 2.72
C PRO A 79 -1.73 18.04 3.01
N SER A 80 -1.39 17.08 3.86
CA SER A 80 -0.01 16.77 4.22
C SER A 80 0.77 16.13 3.06
N THR A 81 0.16 15.22 2.31
CA THR A 81 0.85 14.42 1.30
C THR A 81 0.25 14.51 -0.10
N GLY A 82 -1.05 14.82 -0.24
CA GLY A 82 -1.73 14.93 -1.53
C GLY A 82 -1.46 16.25 -2.25
N ARG A 83 -1.20 16.20 -3.56
CA ARG A 83 -0.94 17.39 -4.39
C ARG A 83 -1.65 17.29 -5.72
N TYR A 84 -2.37 18.35 -6.11
CA TYR A 84 -2.76 18.57 -7.50
C TYR A 84 -1.61 19.17 -8.27
N LEU A 85 -1.36 18.70 -9.47
CA LEU A 85 -0.35 19.24 -10.38
C LEU A 85 -1.01 20.10 -11.45
N ALA A 86 -0.38 21.22 -11.79
CA ALA A 86 -0.88 22.13 -12.85
C ALA A 86 -0.84 21.48 -14.24
N THR A 87 0.11 20.58 -14.47
CA THR A 87 0.26 19.84 -15.73
C THR A 87 0.56 18.38 -15.45
N ARG A 88 0.31 17.50 -16.42
CA ARG A 88 0.64 16.08 -16.32
C ARG A 88 2.05 15.83 -16.88
N PRO A 89 3.06 15.58 -16.01
CA PRO A 89 4.39 15.22 -16.48
C PRO A 89 4.43 13.79 -17.01
N ASN A 90 5.52 13.44 -17.70
CA ASN A 90 5.78 12.07 -18.07
C ASN A 90 6.38 11.29 -16.88
N PHE A 91 5.52 10.86 -15.98
CA PHE A 91 5.89 10.17 -14.73
C PHE A 91 6.80 8.95 -14.94
N THR A 92 6.70 8.27 -16.09
CA THR A 92 7.51 7.09 -16.40
C THR A 92 9.01 7.38 -16.37
N PHE A 93 9.41 8.59 -16.70
CA PHE A 93 10.80 9.03 -16.73
C PHE A 93 11.20 9.87 -15.51
N ASP A 94 10.45 9.78 -14.42
CA ASP A 94 10.85 10.38 -13.15
C ASP A 94 11.47 9.30 -12.23
N PRO A 95 12.79 9.39 -11.93
CA PRO A 95 13.45 8.43 -11.03
C PRO A 95 12.81 8.35 -9.64
N TRP A 96 12.24 9.43 -9.13
CA TRP A 96 11.59 9.47 -7.82
C TRP A 96 10.31 8.65 -7.76
N LEU A 97 9.56 8.52 -8.86
CA LEU A 97 8.44 7.58 -8.93
C LEU A 97 8.93 6.14 -8.69
N HIS A 98 10.03 5.75 -9.36
CA HIS A 98 10.60 4.41 -9.25
C HIS A 98 11.24 4.15 -7.90
N ALA A 99 11.76 5.19 -7.24
CA ALA A 99 12.24 5.15 -5.86
C ALA A 99 11.11 5.07 -4.83
N GLY A 100 9.86 5.28 -5.24
CA GLY A 100 8.70 5.29 -4.34
C GLY A 100 8.64 6.51 -3.42
N LYS A 101 9.21 7.64 -3.84
CA LYS A 101 9.12 8.91 -3.11
C LYS A 101 7.72 9.50 -3.18
N TYR A 102 6.98 9.20 -4.24
CA TYR A 102 5.56 9.52 -4.38
C TYR A 102 4.82 8.44 -5.19
N TYR A 103 3.50 8.50 -5.17
CA TYR A 103 2.59 7.67 -5.95
C TYR A 103 1.66 8.55 -6.78
N VAL A 104 1.46 8.23 -8.07
CA VAL A 104 0.46 8.90 -8.91
C VAL A 104 -0.90 8.35 -8.52
N GLN A 105 -1.69 9.14 -7.83
CA GLN A 105 -2.97 8.72 -7.28
C GLN A 105 -4.06 9.73 -7.60
N GLU A 106 -5.23 9.23 -7.91
CA GLU A 106 -6.44 10.00 -8.08
C GLU A 106 -6.84 10.67 -6.76
N ALA A 107 -7.20 11.94 -6.81
CA ALA A 107 -7.39 12.78 -5.64
C ALA A 107 -8.48 12.29 -4.68
N SER A 108 -9.66 11.90 -5.20
CA SER A 108 -10.78 11.44 -4.37
C SER A 108 -10.41 10.18 -3.60
N SER A 109 -9.62 9.28 -4.19
CA SER A 109 -9.17 8.04 -3.56
C SER A 109 -8.23 8.28 -2.36
N MET A 110 -7.66 9.49 -2.22
CA MET A 110 -6.88 9.88 -1.04
C MET A 110 -7.76 10.22 0.17
N PHE A 111 -9.08 10.28 0.02
CA PHE A 111 -10.02 10.54 1.12
C PHE A 111 -9.91 9.49 2.24
N VAL A 112 -9.44 8.29 1.94
CA VAL A 112 -9.15 7.27 2.95
C VAL A 112 -8.11 7.72 3.98
N ASP A 113 -7.21 8.66 3.64
CA ASP A 113 -6.25 9.26 4.59
C ASP A 113 -6.98 10.02 5.70
N LEU A 114 -7.96 10.84 5.33
CA LEU A 114 -8.81 11.56 6.28
C LEU A 114 -9.57 10.60 7.19
N VAL A 115 -10.17 9.56 6.62
CA VAL A 115 -10.93 8.55 7.39
C VAL A 115 -10.05 7.92 8.47
N ILE A 116 -8.86 7.45 8.09
CA ILE A 116 -7.94 6.82 9.04
C ILE A 116 -7.52 7.80 10.12
N ARG A 117 -7.12 9.03 9.78
CA ARG A 117 -6.67 10.03 10.75
C ARG A 117 -7.75 10.45 11.73
N GLN A 118 -9.03 10.41 11.33
CA GLN A 118 -10.15 10.75 12.23
C GLN A 118 -10.57 9.60 13.14
N LEU A 119 -10.42 8.36 12.72
CA LEU A 119 -11.05 7.23 13.41
C LEU A 119 -10.05 6.25 14.04
N VAL A 120 -8.75 6.33 13.68
CA VAL A 120 -7.74 5.39 14.14
C VAL A 120 -6.61 6.14 14.84
N HIS A 121 -6.62 6.13 16.17
CA HIS A 121 -5.67 6.87 17.00
C HIS A 121 -4.63 5.97 17.68
N GLU A 122 -4.92 4.68 17.78
CA GLU A 122 -4.04 3.67 18.37
C GLU A 122 -3.56 2.68 17.31
N PRO A 123 -2.42 2.00 17.51
CA PRO A 123 -1.95 0.97 16.59
C PRO A 123 -2.99 -0.13 16.37
N VAL A 124 -3.26 -0.47 15.12
CA VAL A 124 -4.29 -1.44 14.72
C VAL A 124 -3.77 -2.48 13.74
N MET A 125 -4.47 -3.60 13.67
CA MET A 125 -4.34 -4.56 12.57
C MET A 125 -5.42 -4.25 11.52
N MET A 126 -4.99 -3.80 10.34
CA MET A 126 -5.88 -3.40 9.25
C MET A 126 -5.74 -4.33 8.04
N LEU A 127 -6.84 -4.52 7.32
CA LEU A 127 -6.90 -5.21 6.03
C LEU A 127 -7.43 -4.26 4.95
N ASP A 128 -6.68 -4.10 3.87
CA ASP A 128 -7.16 -3.60 2.58
C ASP A 128 -7.44 -4.84 1.69
N LEU A 129 -8.73 -5.15 1.51
CA LEU A 129 -9.18 -6.45 0.98
C LEU A 129 -9.07 -6.55 -0.54
N CYS A 130 -9.26 -5.44 -1.26
CA CYS A 130 -9.25 -5.35 -2.73
C CYS A 130 -8.20 -4.32 -3.18
N ALA A 131 -6.95 -4.54 -2.76
CA ALA A 131 -5.93 -3.51 -2.63
C ALA A 131 -5.26 -3.06 -3.95
N ALA A 132 -5.25 -3.91 -5.00
CA ALA A 132 -4.49 -3.60 -6.21
C ALA A 132 -5.07 -2.38 -6.97
N PRO A 133 -4.18 -1.50 -7.44
CA PRO A 133 -2.72 -1.62 -7.54
C PRO A 133 -1.91 -1.16 -6.32
N GLY A 134 -2.51 -0.70 -5.21
CA GLY A 134 -1.81 -0.33 -3.98
C GLY A 134 -1.89 1.14 -3.59
N GLY A 135 -2.62 1.97 -4.33
CA GLY A 135 -2.77 3.39 -4.05
C GLY A 135 -3.44 3.66 -2.69
N LYS A 136 -4.58 3.01 -2.42
CA LYS A 136 -5.28 3.10 -1.12
C LYS A 136 -4.47 2.44 0.00
N SER A 137 -3.87 1.25 -0.22
CA SER A 137 -2.98 0.59 0.76
C SER A 137 -1.86 1.51 1.25
N THR A 138 -1.14 2.15 0.33
CA THR A 138 -0.04 3.03 0.70
C THR A 138 -0.51 4.36 1.30
N ALA A 139 -1.74 4.83 0.95
CA ALA A 139 -2.37 5.98 1.59
C ALA A 139 -2.73 5.67 3.05
N VAL A 140 -3.43 4.56 3.30
CA VAL A 140 -3.80 4.19 4.67
C VAL A 140 -2.57 3.86 5.52
N ARG A 141 -1.51 3.22 4.96
CA ARG A 141 -0.27 3.01 5.72
C ARG A 141 0.37 4.34 6.16
N ALA A 142 0.34 5.36 5.29
CA ALA A 142 0.86 6.69 5.62
C ALA A 142 0.06 7.42 6.72
N ALA A 143 -1.21 7.10 6.86
CA ALA A 143 -2.13 7.69 7.85
C ALA A 143 -2.22 6.90 9.17
N LEU A 144 -1.97 5.58 9.15
CA LEU A 144 -2.05 4.71 10.32
C LEU A 144 -1.01 5.09 11.38
N PRO A 145 -1.36 5.01 12.66
CA PRO A 145 -0.42 5.17 13.76
C PRO A 145 0.79 4.23 13.64
N GLU A 146 1.94 4.67 14.15
CA GLU A 146 3.12 3.82 14.26
C GLU A 146 2.78 2.56 15.07
N GLY A 147 3.37 1.43 14.70
CA GLY A 147 3.05 0.16 15.36
C GLY A 147 1.82 -0.55 14.80
N SER A 148 1.11 0.01 13.82
CA SER A 148 0.04 -0.70 13.11
C SER A 148 0.59 -1.67 12.07
N LEU A 149 -0.14 -2.77 11.82
CA LEU A 149 0.14 -3.75 10.77
C LEU A 149 -0.93 -3.70 9.69
N LEU A 150 -0.51 -3.54 8.43
CA LEU A 150 -1.42 -3.53 7.28
C LEU A 150 -1.28 -4.81 6.44
N PHE A 151 -2.40 -5.51 6.25
CA PHE A 151 -2.55 -6.52 5.20
C PHE A 151 -3.14 -5.88 3.95
N SER A 152 -2.54 -6.16 2.79
CA SER A 152 -3.02 -5.72 1.48
C SER A 152 -3.26 -6.95 0.61
N ASN A 153 -4.51 -7.20 0.24
CA ASN A 153 -4.90 -8.42 -0.47
C ASN A 153 -5.41 -8.12 -1.88
N GLU A 154 -5.14 -9.04 -2.79
CA GLU A 154 -5.69 -9.02 -4.15
C GLU A 154 -5.86 -10.47 -4.66
N PRO A 155 -7.08 -10.90 -5.03
CA PRO A 155 -7.32 -12.27 -5.49
C PRO A 155 -6.71 -12.57 -6.88
N MET A 156 -6.61 -11.57 -7.76
CA MET A 156 -6.08 -11.76 -9.11
C MET A 156 -4.55 -11.78 -9.09
N ARG A 157 -3.95 -12.91 -9.49
CA ARG A 157 -2.49 -13.11 -9.40
C ARG A 157 -1.66 -12.03 -10.09
N THR A 158 -2.05 -11.62 -11.29
CA THR A 158 -1.33 -10.58 -12.04
C THR A 158 -1.39 -9.22 -11.34
N ARG A 159 -2.56 -8.85 -10.82
CA ARG A 159 -2.75 -7.60 -10.08
C ARG A 159 -2.05 -7.64 -8.72
N SER A 160 -2.02 -8.80 -8.05
CA SER A 160 -1.32 -8.95 -6.77
C SER A 160 0.20 -8.78 -6.88
N GLN A 161 0.80 -9.09 -8.05
CA GLN A 161 2.22 -8.80 -8.31
C GLN A 161 2.48 -7.29 -8.45
N ILE A 162 1.57 -6.56 -9.12
CA ILE A 162 1.63 -5.09 -9.22
C ILE A 162 1.47 -4.46 -7.85
N LEU A 163 0.54 -4.97 -7.03
CA LEU A 163 0.38 -4.55 -5.65
C LEU A 163 1.69 -4.74 -4.85
N ALA A 164 2.29 -5.93 -4.93
CA ALA A 164 3.53 -6.23 -4.23
C ALA A 164 4.69 -5.31 -4.68
N GLU A 165 4.79 -5.00 -5.97
CA GLU A 165 5.75 -4.03 -6.49
C GLU A 165 5.56 -2.63 -5.87
N ASN A 166 4.33 -2.12 -5.84
CA ASN A 166 4.04 -0.80 -5.31
C ASN A 166 4.24 -0.73 -3.78
N ILE A 167 3.93 -1.80 -3.05
CA ILE A 167 4.22 -1.90 -1.62
C ILE A 167 5.73 -1.91 -1.36
N GLN A 168 6.51 -2.65 -2.15
CA GLN A 168 7.97 -2.66 -2.06
C GLN A 168 8.58 -1.29 -2.40
N LYS A 169 8.05 -0.58 -3.41
CA LYS A 169 8.44 0.80 -3.73
C LYS A 169 8.10 1.77 -2.60
N PHE A 170 6.98 1.60 -1.94
CA PHE A 170 6.62 2.39 -0.76
C PHE A 170 7.60 2.15 0.40
N GLY A 171 8.02 0.89 0.62
CA GLY A 171 9.18 0.51 1.41
C GLY A 171 8.95 0.40 2.91
N HIS A 172 7.71 0.50 3.43
CA HIS A 172 7.44 0.36 4.86
C HIS A 172 7.41 -1.12 5.28
N PRO A 173 8.11 -1.54 6.37
CA PRO A 173 8.24 -2.95 6.75
C PRO A 173 6.97 -3.58 7.35
N ASP A 174 6.05 -2.78 7.87
CA ASP A 174 4.83 -3.24 8.56
C ASP A 174 3.68 -3.47 7.59
N MET A 175 3.97 -4.14 6.49
CA MET A 175 3.00 -4.47 5.44
C MET A 175 3.15 -5.93 5.01
N ILE A 176 2.01 -6.61 4.83
CA ILE A 176 1.93 -7.99 4.34
C ILE A 176 1.04 -8.02 3.10
N VAL A 177 1.54 -8.53 1.98
CA VAL A 177 0.77 -8.69 0.74
C VAL A 177 0.34 -10.13 0.57
N THR A 178 -0.95 -10.33 0.29
CA THR A 178 -1.54 -11.66 0.11
C THR A 178 -2.30 -11.76 -1.22
N ASN A 179 -2.46 -13.01 -1.70
CA ASN A 179 -3.19 -13.32 -2.93
C ASN A 179 -4.27 -14.37 -2.64
N ASN A 180 -5.41 -13.91 -2.11
CA ASN A 180 -6.47 -14.77 -1.59
C ASN A 180 -7.85 -14.21 -1.94
N TYR A 181 -8.85 -15.11 -2.02
CA TYR A 181 -10.25 -14.69 -2.03
C TYR A 181 -10.71 -14.30 -0.61
N PRO A 182 -11.75 -13.45 -0.44
CA PRO A 182 -12.26 -13.04 0.87
C PRO A 182 -12.59 -14.22 1.79
N ARG A 183 -13.21 -15.27 1.26
CA ARG A 183 -13.56 -16.52 1.98
C ARG A 183 -12.36 -17.26 2.60
N ASP A 184 -11.14 -17.05 2.08
CA ASP A 184 -9.95 -17.69 2.62
C ASP A 184 -9.52 -17.04 3.94
N TYR A 185 -9.77 -15.75 4.11
CA TYR A 185 -9.54 -15.04 5.36
C TYR A 185 -10.39 -15.60 6.51
N LYS A 186 -11.64 -15.95 6.26
CA LYS A 186 -12.50 -16.62 7.26
C LYS A 186 -11.87 -17.89 7.80
N LYS A 187 -11.18 -18.67 6.94
CA LYS A 187 -10.47 -19.90 7.35
C LYS A 187 -9.21 -19.60 8.15
N SER A 188 -8.59 -18.45 7.94
CA SER A 188 -7.35 -18.04 8.63
C SER A 188 -7.56 -17.74 10.11
N LYS A 189 -8.78 -17.40 10.52
CA LYS A 189 -9.13 -16.93 11.87
C LYS A 189 -8.40 -15.64 12.27
N LEU A 190 -7.85 -14.90 11.29
CA LEU A 190 -7.33 -13.57 11.53
C LEU A 190 -8.48 -12.61 11.79
N GLN A 191 -8.30 -11.72 12.75
CA GLN A 191 -9.24 -10.65 13.09
C GLN A 191 -8.59 -9.31 12.79
N PHE A 192 -9.38 -8.33 12.41
CA PHE A 192 -8.92 -6.99 12.07
C PHE A 192 -9.74 -5.95 12.82
N ASP A 193 -9.07 -4.88 13.23
CA ASP A 193 -9.71 -3.70 13.84
C ASP A 193 -10.39 -2.84 12.77
N VAL A 194 -9.78 -2.78 11.57
CA VAL A 194 -10.25 -2.01 10.42
C VAL A 194 -10.16 -2.85 9.16
N ILE A 195 -11.21 -2.82 8.35
CA ILE A 195 -11.21 -3.42 7.01
C ILE A 195 -11.62 -2.35 6.00
N LEU A 196 -10.80 -2.15 4.96
CA LEU A 196 -11.12 -1.38 3.77
C LEU A 196 -11.55 -2.34 2.66
N THR A 197 -12.71 -2.10 2.07
CA THR A 197 -13.22 -2.83 0.91
C THR A 197 -13.48 -1.88 -0.25
N ASP A 198 -12.45 -1.67 -1.09
CA ASP A 198 -12.62 -1.00 -2.39
C ASP A 198 -13.09 -2.05 -3.40
N VAL A 199 -14.39 -2.34 -3.33
CA VAL A 199 -14.96 -3.52 -4.00
C VAL A 199 -14.99 -3.36 -5.54
N PRO A 200 -14.89 -4.47 -6.30
CA PRO A 200 -15.16 -4.45 -7.74
C PRO A 200 -16.55 -3.88 -8.01
N CYS A 201 -16.66 -2.98 -8.98
CA CYS A 201 -17.89 -2.27 -9.28
C CYS A 201 -18.08 -2.09 -10.79
N SER A 202 -19.23 -1.57 -11.22
CA SER A 202 -19.56 -1.34 -12.64
C SER A 202 -18.64 -0.32 -13.33
N GLY A 203 -17.86 0.46 -12.57
CA GLY A 203 -16.76 1.25 -13.10
C GLY A 203 -17.17 2.58 -13.74
N GLU A 204 -18.28 3.18 -13.36
CA GLU A 204 -18.77 4.46 -13.90
C GLU A 204 -17.77 5.61 -13.72
N GLY A 205 -16.97 5.59 -12.64
CA GLY A 205 -15.87 6.53 -12.40
C GLY A 205 -14.70 6.40 -13.38
N MET A 206 -14.69 5.35 -14.22
CA MET A 206 -13.69 5.17 -15.28
C MET A 206 -14.13 5.80 -16.62
N PHE A 207 -15.39 6.19 -16.78
CA PHE A 207 -15.95 6.69 -18.05
C PHE A 207 -15.15 7.86 -18.63
N ARG A 208 -14.60 8.73 -17.78
CA ARG A 208 -13.77 9.86 -18.23
C ARG A 208 -12.44 9.42 -18.84
N LYS A 209 -11.88 8.29 -18.38
CA LYS A 209 -10.53 7.83 -18.73
C LYS A 209 -10.52 6.69 -19.76
N ASP A 210 -11.56 5.87 -19.77
CA ASP A 210 -11.59 4.61 -20.49
C ASP A 210 -12.91 4.45 -21.26
N ASP A 211 -12.84 4.57 -22.57
CA ASP A 211 -13.99 4.37 -23.45
C ASP A 211 -14.44 2.90 -23.44
N GLY A 212 -13.55 1.96 -23.08
CA GLY A 212 -13.89 0.56 -22.89
C GLY A 212 -14.85 0.36 -21.72
N ALA A 213 -14.67 1.11 -20.63
CA ALA A 213 -15.57 1.06 -19.47
C ALA A 213 -17.00 1.51 -19.85
N ILE A 214 -17.13 2.50 -20.74
CA ILE A 214 -18.44 2.93 -21.28
C ILE A 214 -19.07 1.81 -22.11
N ALA A 215 -18.27 1.14 -22.95
CA ALA A 215 -18.77 0.09 -23.85
C ALA A 215 -19.17 -1.21 -23.11
N GLU A 216 -18.52 -1.51 -21.99
CA GLU A 216 -18.79 -2.70 -21.17
C GLU A 216 -19.90 -2.49 -20.13
N TRP A 217 -20.24 -1.23 -19.84
CA TRP A 217 -21.27 -0.91 -18.86
C TRP A 217 -22.68 -1.35 -19.31
N SER A 218 -23.43 -1.93 -18.39
CA SER A 218 -24.83 -2.30 -18.57
C SER A 218 -25.52 -2.46 -17.21
N LEU A 219 -26.85 -2.34 -17.17
CA LEU A 219 -27.63 -2.62 -15.96
C LEU A 219 -27.40 -4.04 -15.43
N GLN A 220 -27.20 -5.01 -16.33
CA GLN A 220 -26.87 -6.38 -15.92
C GLN A 220 -25.50 -6.44 -15.24
N ASN A 221 -24.51 -5.65 -15.69
CA ASN A 221 -23.19 -5.59 -15.04
C ASN A 221 -23.26 -4.91 -13.67
N VAL A 222 -24.09 -3.87 -13.52
CA VAL A 222 -24.39 -3.24 -12.23
C VAL A 222 -24.95 -4.28 -11.24
N ASP A 223 -25.95 -5.06 -11.67
CA ASP A 223 -26.57 -6.11 -10.85
C ASP A 223 -25.55 -7.23 -10.46
N ASN A 224 -24.74 -7.66 -11.41
CA ASN A 224 -23.67 -8.63 -11.14
C ASN A 224 -22.66 -8.11 -10.12
N CYS A 225 -22.25 -6.84 -10.22
CA CYS A 225 -21.34 -6.21 -9.29
C CYS A 225 -21.96 -6.06 -7.91
N TRP A 226 -23.22 -5.64 -7.83
CA TRP A 226 -23.97 -5.54 -6.59
C TRP A 226 -24.03 -6.88 -5.82
N HIS A 227 -24.33 -7.98 -6.51
CA HIS A 227 -24.30 -9.32 -5.89
C HIS A 227 -22.90 -9.71 -5.42
N LEU A 228 -21.87 -9.48 -6.24
CA LEU A 228 -20.48 -9.79 -5.89
C LEU A 228 -19.99 -9.00 -4.68
N GLN A 229 -20.37 -7.72 -4.58
CA GLN A 229 -20.02 -6.85 -3.46
C GLN A 229 -20.59 -7.38 -2.15
N ARG A 230 -21.84 -7.83 -2.15
CA ARG A 230 -22.48 -8.45 -0.98
C ARG A 230 -21.82 -9.78 -0.61
N GLU A 231 -21.43 -10.60 -1.57
CA GLU A 231 -20.66 -11.83 -1.32
C GLU A 231 -19.32 -11.51 -0.64
N ILE A 232 -18.56 -10.55 -1.20
CA ILE A 232 -17.26 -10.11 -0.65
C ILE A 232 -17.39 -9.64 0.80
N VAL A 233 -18.35 -8.76 1.08
CA VAL A 233 -18.55 -8.22 2.42
C VAL A 233 -19.03 -9.30 3.39
N SER A 234 -19.96 -10.18 2.98
CA SER A 234 -20.42 -11.30 3.81
C SER A 234 -19.29 -12.25 4.17
N ASP A 235 -18.42 -12.57 3.22
CA ASP A 235 -17.29 -13.47 3.41
C ASP A 235 -16.28 -12.92 4.43
N ILE A 236 -16.01 -11.60 4.37
CA ILE A 236 -15.00 -10.99 5.24
C ILE A 236 -15.56 -10.52 6.59
N TRP A 237 -16.88 -10.37 6.73
CA TRP A 237 -17.53 -9.79 7.90
C TRP A 237 -17.12 -10.43 9.23
N SER A 238 -16.96 -11.75 9.25
CA SER A 238 -16.52 -12.48 10.45
C SER A 238 -15.07 -12.19 10.84
N CYS A 239 -14.26 -11.59 9.96
CA CYS A 239 -12.89 -11.21 10.23
C CYS A 239 -12.77 -9.78 10.81
N LEU A 240 -13.82 -8.97 10.74
CA LEU A 240 -13.91 -7.71 11.44
C LEU A 240 -14.34 -7.96 12.88
N LYS A 241 -13.58 -7.45 13.88
CA LYS A 241 -13.93 -7.59 15.29
C LYS A 241 -15.22 -6.81 15.61
N PRO A 242 -15.96 -7.16 16.69
CA PRO A 242 -17.00 -6.29 17.25
C PRO A 242 -16.44 -4.90 17.58
N GLY A 243 -17.18 -3.84 17.29
CA GLY A 243 -16.72 -2.44 17.40
C GLY A 243 -15.72 -2.01 16.32
N GLY A 244 -15.27 -2.92 15.43
CA GLY A 244 -14.33 -2.63 14.34
C GLY A 244 -14.94 -1.80 13.22
N ILE A 245 -14.10 -1.18 12.40
CA ILE A 245 -14.49 -0.25 11.34
C ILE A 245 -14.41 -0.92 9.98
N LEU A 246 -15.50 -0.87 9.21
CA LEU A 246 -15.54 -1.16 7.78
C LEU A 246 -15.53 0.16 7.01
N ILE A 247 -14.58 0.32 6.10
CA ILE A 247 -14.56 1.39 5.10
C ILE A 247 -14.99 0.77 3.77
N TYR A 248 -16.18 1.09 3.30
CA TYR A 248 -16.70 0.62 2.02
C TYR A 248 -16.48 1.68 0.96
N SER A 249 -15.94 1.31 -0.20
CA SER A 249 -15.77 2.22 -1.33
C SER A 249 -15.99 1.53 -2.67
N THR A 250 -16.45 2.32 -3.64
CA THR A 250 -16.61 1.94 -5.04
C THR A 250 -16.13 3.08 -5.94
N CYS A 251 -15.91 2.80 -7.22
CA CYS A 251 -15.72 3.83 -8.24
C CYS A 251 -16.95 3.94 -9.15
N THR A 252 -18.16 3.91 -8.58
CA THR A 252 -19.41 4.06 -9.30
C THR A 252 -20.28 5.16 -8.70
N PHE A 253 -21.38 5.51 -9.33
CA PHE A 253 -22.25 6.61 -8.92
C PHE A 253 -23.69 6.16 -8.66
N ASN A 254 -24.04 4.92 -8.99
CA ASN A 254 -25.38 4.40 -8.83
C ASN A 254 -25.69 4.01 -7.38
N ALA A 255 -26.94 4.22 -6.97
CA ALA A 255 -27.35 3.90 -5.60
C ALA A 255 -27.39 2.39 -5.31
N HIS A 256 -27.54 1.57 -6.35
CA HIS A 256 -27.65 0.12 -6.21
C HIS A 256 -26.38 -0.50 -5.62
N GLU A 257 -25.23 -0.12 -6.17
CA GLU A 257 -23.92 -0.57 -5.68
C GLU A 257 -23.45 0.23 -4.45
N ASP A 258 -23.99 1.41 -4.20
CA ASP A 258 -23.56 2.34 -3.18
C ASP A 258 -24.50 2.31 -1.94
N GLU A 259 -25.50 3.18 -1.87
CA GLU A 259 -26.35 3.36 -0.69
C GLU A 259 -27.16 2.11 -0.34
N GLU A 260 -27.67 1.36 -1.32
CA GLU A 260 -28.44 0.14 -1.04
C GLU A 260 -27.58 -0.96 -0.43
N ASN A 261 -26.29 -1.03 -0.82
CA ASN A 261 -25.35 -1.95 -0.18
C ASN A 261 -25.03 -1.50 1.26
N ILE A 262 -24.87 -0.20 1.49
CA ILE A 262 -24.64 0.31 2.85
C ILE A 262 -25.84 0.04 3.74
N ALA A 263 -27.06 0.29 3.27
CA ALA A 263 -28.28 -0.02 3.99
C ALA A 263 -28.37 -1.52 4.33
N TRP A 264 -28.10 -2.39 3.35
CA TRP A 264 -28.05 -3.82 3.54
C TRP A 264 -27.00 -4.27 4.58
N ILE A 265 -25.79 -3.69 4.58
CA ILE A 265 -24.76 -3.99 5.59
C ILE A 265 -25.24 -3.60 6.99
N CYS A 266 -25.92 -2.47 7.12
CA CYS A 266 -26.48 -2.04 8.40
C CYS A 266 -27.58 -2.99 8.89
N GLU A 267 -28.51 -3.35 8.01
CA GLU A 267 -29.71 -4.13 8.37
C GLU A 267 -29.42 -5.62 8.58
N GLU A 268 -28.62 -6.22 7.68
CA GLU A 268 -28.44 -7.67 7.65
C GLU A 268 -27.17 -8.15 8.36
N LEU A 269 -26.12 -7.31 8.42
CA LEU A 269 -24.86 -7.69 9.05
C LEU A 269 -24.63 -7.03 10.42
N GLY A 270 -25.51 -6.14 10.85
CA GLY A 270 -25.41 -5.44 12.12
C GLY A 270 -24.25 -4.45 12.12
N ALA A 271 -24.45 -3.30 11.47
CA ALA A 271 -23.47 -2.22 11.46
C ALA A 271 -24.15 -0.86 11.68
N GLU A 272 -23.46 0.02 12.36
CA GLU A 272 -23.85 1.41 12.55
C GLU A 272 -23.05 2.34 11.64
N PRO A 273 -23.69 3.27 10.92
CA PRO A 273 -22.99 4.22 10.09
C PRO A 273 -22.20 5.23 10.92
N VAL A 274 -21.01 5.59 10.48
CA VAL A 274 -20.11 6.53 11.13
C VAL A 274 -19.98 7.80 10.29
N ALA A 275 -20.40 8.94 10.85
CA ALA A 275 -20.22 10.24 10.21
C ALA A 275 -18.80 10.77 10.44
N LEU A 276 -18.17 11.29 9.36
CA LEU A 276 -16.92 12.02 9.46
C LEU A 276 -17.20 13.50 9.78
N THR A 277 -16.26 14.12 10.47
CA THR A 277 -16.34 15.54 10.86
C THR A 277 -15.41 16.40 9.99
N GLY A 278 -15.60 17.72 10.00
CA GLY A 278 -14.72 18.65 9.29
C GLY A 278 -14.75 18.54 7.77
N ILE A 279 -15.83 18.01 7.21
CA ILE A 279 -16.06 18.04 5.77
C ILE A 279 -16.51 19.46 5.40
N ASP A 280 -15.68 20.17 4.67
CA ASP A 280 -15.96 21.54 4.26
C ASP A 280 -16.83 21.55 2.99
N ASP A 281 -17.86 22.37 2.98
CA ASP A 281 -18.80 22.49 1.85
C ASP A 281 -18.07 22.89 0.54
N SER A 282 -16.96 23.64 0.64
CA SER A 282 -16.15 24.04 -0.51
C SER A 282 -15.48 22.85 -1.23
N TRP A 283 -15.41 21.68 -0.61
CA TRP A 283 -14.91 20.46 -1.25
C TRP A 283 -15.90 19.89 -2.27
N ASN A 284 -17.16 20.36 -2.22
CA ASN A 284 -18.24 19.94 -3.12
C ASN A 284 -18.49 18.42 -3.11
N ILE A 285 -18.27 17.76 -1.97
CA ILE A 285 -18.60 16.34 -1.79
C ILE A 285 -20.12 16.21 -1.73
N THR A 286 -20.66 15.23 -2.45
CA THR A 286 -22.11 14.94 -2.46
C THR A 286 -22.40 13.89 -1.40
N GLY A 287 -23.46 14.10 -0.63
CA GLY A 287 -23.94 13.16 0.38
C GLY A 287 -24.77 12.02 -0.22
N ASN A 288 -25.60 11.43 0.66
CA ASN A 288 -26.53 10.37 0.31
C ASN A 288 -27.61 10.87 -0.71
N LEU A 289 -27.86 10.09 -1.74
CA LEU A 289 -28.79 10.46 -2.83
C LEU A 289 -30.18 9.82 -2.74
N ILE A 290 -30.35 8.79 -1.89
CA ILE A 290 -31.66 8.11 -1.75
C ILE A 290 -32.48 8.65 -0.57
N GLY A 291 -32.06 9.76 0.03
CA GLY A 291 -32.80 10.41 1.12
C GLY A 291 -32.70 9.67 2.47
N SER A 292 -31.81 8.67 2.61
CA SER A 292 -31.57 8.03 3.90
C SER A 292 -30.67 8.91 4.77
N SER A 293 -30.69 8.69 6.10
CA SER A 293 -29.85 9.40 7.06
C SER A 293 -28.42 8.82 7.14
N ILE A 294 -28.09 7.82 6.36
CA ILE A 294 -26.78 7.17 6.36
C ILE A 294 -25.75 8.12 5.75
N PRO A 295 -24.68 8.49 6.48
CA PRO A 295 -23.60 9.31 5.92
C PRO A 295 -22.90 8.61 4.75
N ALA A 296 -22.79 9.33 3.64
CA ALA A 296 -22.09 8.88 2.45
C ALA A 296 -21.29 10.04 1.85
N TYR A 297 -20.17 9.71 1.21
CA TYR A 297 -19.25 10.69 0.62
C TYR A 297 -19.02 10.32 -0.84
N ARG A 298 -19.60 11.09 -1.73
CA ARG A 298 -19.53 10.87 -3.18
C ARG A 298 -18.81 12.01 -3.87
N PHE A 299 -17.81 11.67 -4.62
CA PHE A 299 -16.98 12.59 -5.40
C PHE A 299 -17.39 12.50 -6.86
N LEU A 300 -18.11 13.48 -7.35
CA LEU A 300 -18.65 13.47 -8.71
C LEU A 300 -17.79 14.30 -9.66
N PRO A 301 -17.33 13.74 -10.80
CA PRO A 301 -16.74 14.54 -11.88
C PRO A 301 -17.60 15.73 -12.24
N GLY A 302 -16.98 16.90 -12.47
CA GLY A 302 -17.71 18.16 -12.77
C GLY A 302 -18.13 18.94 -11.52
N LYS A 303 -18.33 18.25 -10.37
CA LYS A 303 -18.67 18.90 -9.11
C LYS A 303 -17.47 18.91 -8.14
N THR A 304 -16.89 17.75 -7.87
CA THR A 304 -15.68 17.61 -7.05
C THR A 304 -14.46 17.51 -7.95
N ARG A 305 -13.33 18.09 -7.53
CA ARG A 305 -12.07 18.00 -8.28
C ARG A 305 -11.44 16.62 -8.12
N GLY A 306 -12.03 15.61 -8.78
CA GLY A 306 -11.64 14.19 -8.72
C GLY A 306 -12.20 13.41 -9.90
N GLU A 307 -11.97 12.09 -9.89
CA GLU A 307 -12.41 11.18 -10.96
C GLU A 307 -13.69 10.42 -10.61
N GLY A 308 -14.02 10.40 -9.35
CA GLY A 308 -15.22 9.72 -8.85
C GLY A 308 -14.91 8.54 -7.94
N ILE A 309 -15.44 8.64 -6.75
CA ILE A 309 -15.48 7.56 -5.77
C ILE A 309 -16.71 7.74 -4.89
N PHE A 310 -17.24 6.64 -4.43
CA PHE A 310 -18.17 6.59 -3.30
C PHE A 310 -17.45 6.00 -2.11
N LEU A 311 -17.71 6.52 -0.91
CA LEU A 311 -17.19 5.99 0.33
C LEU A 311 -18.20 6.14 1.46
N ALA A 312 -18.32 5.10 2.27
CA ALA A 312 -19.06 5.12 3.54
C ALA A 312 -18.24 4.41 4.62
N VAL A 313 -18.45 4.82 5.86
CA VAL A 313 -17.79 4.24 7.03
C VAL A 313 -18.83 3.64 7.94
N LEU A 314 -18.59 2.41 8.36
CA LEU A 314 -19.50 1.63 9.19
C LEU A 314 -18.76 1.06 10.39
N ARG A 315 -19.41 0.95 11.52
CA ARG A 315 -18.91 0.27 12.73
C ARG A 315 -19.72 -1.00 12.94
N LYS A 316 -19.05 -2.13 13.08
CA LYS A 316 -19.70 -3.39 13.40
C LYS A 316 -20.28 -3.34 14.79
N GLU A 317 -21.56 -3.71 14.95
CA GLU A 317 -22.23 -3.80 16.24
C GLU A 317 -21.55 -4.81 17.18
N GLY A 318 -21.69 -4.58 18.47
CA GLY A 318 -21.16 -5.43 19.54
C GLY A 318 -20.34 -4.64 20.56
N GLU A 319 -20.07 -5.27 21.70
CA GLU A 319 -19.17 -4.68 22.70
C GLU A 319 -17.77 -4.52 22.11
N GLU A 320 -17.15 -3.37 22.37
CA GLU A 320 -15.80 -3.09 21.86
C GLU A 320 -14.81 -4.06 22.51
N GLU A 321 -14.24 -4.95 21.71
CA GLU A 321 -13.24 -5.91 22.16
C GLU A 321 -11.86 -5.26 22.25
N GLU A 322 -10.99 -5.89 23.05
CA GLU A 322 -9.58 -5.52 23.14
C GLU A 322 -8.94 -5.39 21.73
N ASN A 323 -8.04 -4.44 21.59
CA ASN A 323 -7.27 -4.23 20.38
C ASN A 323 -6.66 -5.55 19.88
N VAL A 324 -6.87 -5.84 18.59
CA VAL A 324 -6.47 -7.12 17.96
C VAL A 324 -4.97 -7.40 18.14
N LEU A 325 -4.13 -6.37 18.00
CA LEU A 325 -2.67 -6.54 18.15
C LEU A 325 -2.29 -6.94 19.58
N LEU A 326 -2.92 -6.37 20.60
CA LEU A 326 -2.69 -6.73 22.01
C LEU A 326 -3.12 -8.18 22.26
N SER A 327 -4.25 -8.60 21.72
CA SER A 327 -4.73 -9.98 21.84
C SER A 327 -3.75 -10.99 21.21
N TYR A 328 -3.17 -10.67 20.05
CA TYR A 328 -2.16 -11.53 19.41
C TYR A 328 -0.82 -11.51 20.16
N ALA A 329 -0.38 -10.37 20.71
CA ALA A 329 0.79 -10.30 21.54
C ALA A 329 0.68 -11.20 22.78
N ALA A 330 -0.47 -11.16 23.46
CA ALA A 330 -0.75 -12.01 24.63
C ALA A 330 -0.78 -13.52 24.25
N LYS A 331 -1.37 -13.86 23.09
CA LYS A 331 -1.36 -15.26 22.56
C LYS A 331 0.07 -15.71 22.25
N ALA A 332 0.88 -14.89 21.60
CA ALA A 332 2.26 -15.20 21.28
C ALA A 332 3.09 -15.48 22.54
N GLU A 333 2.94 -14.65 23.58
CA GLU A 333 3.63 -14.84 24.87
C GLU A 333 3.21 -16.16 25.57
N LYS A 334 1.90 -16.46 25.58
CA LYS A 334 1.36 -17.70 26.14
C LYS A 334 1.92 -18.94 25.45
N ASP A 335 2.00 -18.93 24.13
CA ASP A 335 2.52 -20.06 23.36
C ASP A 335 4.04 -20.20 23.52
N ARG A 336 4.79 -19.09 23.65
CA ARG A 336 6.21 -19.10 23.98
C ARG A 336 6.48 -19.72 25.38
N LYS A 337 5.65 -19.40 26.38
CA LYS A 337 5.73 -20.00 27.73
C LYS A 337 5.44 -21.49 27.70
N LYS A 338 4.41 -21.95 26.98
CA LYS A 338 4.09 -23.38 26.80
C LYS A 338 5.21 -24.13 26.09
N GLY A 339 5.82 -23.54 25.06
CA GLY A 339 6.94 -24.14 24.33
C GLY A 339 8.19 -24.33 25.22
N LYS A 340 8.49 -23.35 26.10
CA LYS A 340 9.58 -23.47 27.08
C LYS A 340 9.29 -24.56 28.12
N ALA A 341 8.06 -24.65 28.63
CA ALA A 341 7.67 -25.69 29.61
C ALA A 341 7.81 -27.10 29.03
N LYS A 342 7.36 -27.33 27.76
CA LYS A 342 7.53 -28.63 27.09
C LYS A 342 9.00 -28.99 26.83
N LYS A 343 9.87 -28.02 26.55
CA LYS A 343 11.33 -28.26 26.42
C LYS A 343 12.00 -28.57 27.75
N GLY A 344 11.56 -27.96 28.84
CA GLY A 344 12.03 -28.27 30.21
C GLY A 344 11.66 -29.68 30.65
N MET A 345 10.40 -30.11 30.44
CA MET A 345 9.94 -31.47 30.77
C MET A 345 10.66 -32.56 29.96
N ASN A 346 11.02 -32.29 28.70
CA ASN A 346 11.77 -33.24 27.89
C ASN A 346 13.27 -33.28 28.23
N ALA A 347 13.81 -32.25 28.87
CA ALA A 347 15.19 -32.24 29.38
C ALA A 347 15.33 -33.09 30.64
N ASP A 348 14.35 -33.04 31.54
CA ASP A 348 14.35 -33.85 32.81
C ASP A 348 14.09 -35.35 32.57
N GLN A 349 13.39 -35.73 31.48
CA GLN A 349 13.18 -37.12 31.12
C GLN A 349 14.35 -37.79 30.39
N LYS A 350 15.29 -37.01 29.79
CA LYS A 350 16.49 -37.57 29.13
C LYS A 350 17.62 -37.93 30.08
N GLY A 351 17.47 -37.68 31.39
CA GLY A 351 18.45 -38.07 32.43
C GLY A 351 18.37 -39.50 32.89
N LYS A 352 17.36 -40.30 32.48
CA LYS A 352 17.12 -41.66 33.03
C LYS A 352 16.83 -42.74 32.01
N ALA A 353 17.39 -42.74 30.83
CA ALA A 353 17.25 -43.89 29.93
C ALA A 353 18.51 -44.07 29.08
N GLY A 354 19.07 -45.27 29.24
CA GLY A 354 20.33 -45.71 28.66
C GLY A 354 20.35 -45.88 27.15
N LYS A 355 21.54 -46.10 26.68
CA LYS A 355 22.02 -46.38 25.32
C LYS A 355 21.04 -47.20 24.48
N GLY A 356 20.56 -46.62 23.37
CA GLY A 356 19.78 -47.33 22.35
C GLY A 356 19.43 -46.49 21.15
N ASN A 357 20.10 -46.78 20.04
CA ASN A 357 19.76 -46.48 18.63
C ASN A 357 19.56 -45.01 18.18
N LYS A 358 20.60 -44.52 17.52
CA LYS A 358 20.54 -43.39 16.61
C LYS A 358 19.80 -43.82 15.33
N ASN A 359 18.63 -43.24 15.06
CA ASN A 359 18.19 -42.82 13.72
C ASN A 359 16.79 -42.18 13.82
N ASN A 360 16.61 -41.03 13.17
CA ASN A 360 15.38 -40.23 13.05
C ASN A 360 14.99 -39.34 14.25
N ALA A 361 15.60 -38.20 14.35
CA ALA A 361 15.02 -37.04 15.04
C ALA A 361 15.12 -35.81 14.12
N GLY A 362 13.94 -35.27 13.82
CA GLY A 362 13.64 -34.28 12.80
C GLY A 362 14.50 -33.01 12.74
N LYS A 363 14.73 -32.58 11.55
CA LYS A 363 15.46 -31.39 11.10
C LYS A 363 14.66 -30.07 11.31
N ALA A 364 14.16 -29.78 12.47
CA ALA A 364 13.41 -28.53 12.67
C ALA A 364 14.12 -27.46 13.55
N GLY A 365 15.32 -27.70 14.00
CA GLY A 365 15.99 -26.81 14.96
C GLY A 365 17.32 -26.19 14.55
N LYS A 366 17.78 -26.42 13.32
CA LYS A 366 19.13 -25.97 12.87
C LYS A 366 19.13 -24.81 11.87
N SER A 367 17.96 -24.33 11.38
CA SER A 367 17.95 -23.34 10.29
C SER A 367 18.29 -21.91 10.73
N ASN A 368 17.87 -21.44 11.90
CA ASN A 368 18.03 -20.03 12.27
C ASN A 368 19.46 -19.58 12.63
N LYS A 369 20.30 -20.44 13.19
CA LYS A 369 21.67 -20.04 13.53
C LYS A 369 22.58 -19.86 12.31
N ASN A 370 22.35 -20.60 11.24
CA ASN A 370 23.16 -20.48 10.01
C ASN A 370 22.74 -19.29 9.13
N VAL A 371 21.51 -18.79 9.25
CA VAL A 371 21.03 -17.62 8.50
C VAL A 371 21.65 -16.33 9.06
N LEU A 372 21.74 -16.20 10.38
CA LEU A 372 22.31 -15.02 11.06
C LEU A 372 23.79 -14.78 10.72
N THR A 373 24.58 -15.82 10.45
CA THR A 373 26.00 -15.68 10.07
C THR A 373 26.20 -15.21 8.61
N MET A 374 25.17 -15.23 7.78
CA MET A 374 25.23 -14.86 6.37
C MET A 374 24.76 -13.43 6.09
N ILE A 375 24.02 -12.84 7.04
CA ILE A 375 23.49 -11.48 6.88
C ILE A 375 24.50 -10.52 7.54
N PRO A 376 25.08 -9.58 6.78
CA PRO A 376 25.82 -8.49 7.39
C PRO A 376 24.89 -7.71 8.31
N GLY A 377 25.16 -7.70 9.62
CA GLY A 377 24.26 -7.17 10.64
C GLY A 377 23.96 -5.68 10.56
N ASN A 378 24.54 -4.99 9.55
CA ASN A 378 24.38 -3.56 9.35
C ASN A 378 23.60 -3.17 8.10
N TRP A 379 22.99 -4.12 7.34
CA TRP A 379 22.27 -3.79 6.10
C TRP A 379 20.95 -3.05 6.34
N ILE A 380 20.32 -3.28 7.48
CA ILE A 380 19.12 -2.56 7.91
C ILE A 380 19.38 -1.88 9.24
N ARG A 381 18.77 -0.73 9.44
CA ARG A 381 18.86 0.04 10.68
C ARG A 381 18.24 -0.77 11.81
N SER A 382 18.96 -0.84 12.95
CA SER A 382 18.40 -1.29 14.20
C SER A 382 17.65 -0.13 14.82
N THR A 383 16.43 -0.36 15.28
CA THR A 383 15.63 0.66 15.97
C THR A 383 16.01 0.79 17.45
N SER A 384 17.03 0.08 17.91
CA SER A 384 17.54 0.17 19.29
C SER A 384 18.07 1.54 19.68
N ASP A 385 18.30 2.44 18.71
CA ASP A 385 18.84 3.78 18.98
C ASP A 385 17.75 4.85 19.25
N ALA A 386 16.46 4.45 19.26
CA ALA A 386 15.36 5.41 19.36
C ALA A 386 14.37 5.18 20.51
N LEU A 387 14.51 4.14 21.34
CA LEU A 387 13.47 3.81 22.32
C LEU A 387 14.04 3.71 23.74
N GLU A 388 13.48 4.52 24.65
CA GLU A 388 13.63 4.39 26.10
C GLU A 388 13.07 3.03 26.58
N GLU A 389 13.63 2.50 27.68
CA GLU A 389 13.23 1.22 28.28
C GLU A 389 11.72 1.14 28.49
N GLY A 390 11.04 0.32 27.72
CA GLY A 390 9.58 0.04 27.87
C GLY A 390 8.81 -0.11 26.56
N GLU A 391 9.33 0.34 25.42
CA GLU A 391 8.72 0.12 24.12
C GLU A 391 9.31 -1.13 23.44
N TYR A 392 8.44 -1.91 22.80
CA TYR A 392 8.75 -3.17 22.13
C TYR A 392 9.92 -3.00 21.15
N GLY A 393 11.12 -3.37 21.55
CA GLY A 393 12.33 -3.27 20.74
C GLY A 393 12.14 -3.93 19.37
N MET A 394 12.36 -3.17 18.29
CA MET A 394 12.22 -3.66 16.92
C MET A 394 13.46 -4.45 16.51
N GLY A 395 13.57 -5.69 17.00
CA GLY A 395 14.42 -6.69 16.37
C GLY A 395 13.72 -7.26 15.12
N TYR A 396 14.50 -7.92 14.28
CA TYR A 396 13.99 -8.68 13.15
C TYR A 396 14.16 -10.18 13.37
N ASP A 397 13.17 -10.96 12.93
CA ASP A 397 13.32 -12.39 12.72
C ASP A 397 13.72 -12.63 11.26
N TYR A 398 14.85 -13.30 11.06
CA TYR A 398 15.38 -13.55 9.73
C TYR A 398 14.95 -14.94 9.25
N GLN A 399 14.26 -14.97 8.13
CA GLN A 399 13.75 -16.21 7.54
C GLN A 399 14.36 -16.44 6.16
N LYS A 400 14.76 -17.68 5.89
CA LYS A 400 15.25 -18.12 4.59
C LYS A 400 14.27 -19.12 4.00
N THR A 401 13.84 -18.88 2.76
CA THR A 401 13.00 -19.80 1.99
C THR A 401 13.83 -20.93 1.38
N GLU A 402 13.17 -21.94 0.85
CA GLU A 402 13.81 -23.06 0.12
C GLU A 402 14.55 -22.57 -1.12
N ASP A 403 14.04 -21.53 -1.79
CA ASP A 403 14.66 -20.90 -2.98
C ASP A 403 15.87 -20.02 -2.62
N GLY A 404 16.16 -19.84 -1.33
CA GLY A 404 17.30 -19.07 -0.85
C GLY A 404 17.00 -17.59 -0.59
N ASP A 405 15.76 -17.14 -0.75
CA ASP A 405 15.35 -15.78 -0.43
C ASP A 405 15.39 -15.55 1.09
N VAL A 406 15.94 -14.41 1.49
CA VAL A 406 16.11 -14.03 2.90
C VAL A 406 15.25 -12.80 3.20
N TYR A 407 14.40 -12.92 4.22
CA TYR A 407 13.50 -11.89 4.68
C TYR A 407 13.82 -11.46 6.12
N ALA A 408 13.67 -10.18 6.39
CA ALA A 408 13.63 -9.61 7.73
C ALA A 408 12.19 -9.25 8.08
N ILE A 409 11.61 -10.00 9.01
CA ILE A 409 10.26 -9.76 9.53
C ILE A 409 10.39 -9.06 10.88
N PRO A 410 9.74 -7.91 11.11
CA PRO A 410 9.74 -7.28 12.43
C PRO A 410 9.25 -8.28 13.49
N GLN A 411 10.02 -8.45 14.58
CA GLN A 411 9.75 -9.48 15.61
C GLN A 411 8.35 -9.36 16.21
N ARG A 412 7.84 -8.13 16.34
CA ARG A 412 6.47 -7.86 16.81
C ARG A 412 5.39 -8.53 15.95
N TRP A 413 5.67 -8.77 14.65
CA TRP A 413 4.71 -9.38 13.71
C TRP A 413 4.95 -10.87 13.47
N GLN A 414 6.01 -11.46 14.00
CA GLN A 414 6.37 -12.85 13.72
C GLN A 414 5.22 -13.83 13.95
N TYR A 415 4.51 -13.69 15.07
CA TYR A 415 3.38 -14.58 15.38
C TYR A 415 2.24 -14.46 14.37
N ILE A 416 1.86 -13.22 14.02
CA ILE A 416 0.79 -12.93 13.05
C ILE A 416 1.21 -13.40 11.65
N TYR A 417 2.48 -13.15 11.28
CA TYR A 417 3.04 -13.60 10.00
C TYR A 417 3.00 -15.13 9.86
N GLU A 418 3.36 -15.88 10.90
CA GLU A 418 3.29 -17.34 10.88
C GLU A 418 1.84 -17.84 10.78
N LEU A 419 0.89 -17.19 11.45
CA LEU A 419 -0.53 -17.50 11.29
C LEU A 419 -1.01 -17.26 9.85
N ALA A 420 -0.64 -16.11 9.29
CA ALA A 420 -0.98 -15.77 7.91
C ALA A 420 -0.38 -16.77 6.92
N LYS A 421 0.91 -17.06 7.02
CA LYS A 421 1.64 -18.00 6.14
C LYS A 421 1.08 -19.41 6.16
N ASN A 422 0.53 -19.86 7.29
CA ASN A 422 -0.06 -21.20 7.42
C ASN A 422 -1.45 -21.31 6.79
N SER A 423 -2.14 -20.22 6.53
CA SER A 423 -3.54 -20.20 6.09
C SER A 423 -3.81 -19.39 4.83
N LEU A 424 -2.93 -18.45 4.51
CA LEU A 424 -3.04 -17.57 3.37
C LEU A 424 -1.82 -17.70 2.46
N LYS A 425 -2.00 -17.36 1.19
CA LYS A 425 -0.89 -17.22 0.25
C LYS A 425 -0.27 -15.82 0.41
N VAL A 426 0.78 -15.74 1.24
CA VAL A 426 1.58 -14.53 1.41
C VAL A 426 2.55 -14.39 0.24
N ILE A 427 2.56 -13.22 -0.41
CA ILE A 427 3.46 -12.89 -1.54
C ILE A 427 4.64 -12.06 -1.08
N HIS A 428 4.40 -11.14 -0.13
CA HIS A 428 5.41 -10.25 0.41
C HIS A 428 5.12 -9.97 1.89
N ALA A 429 6.17 -9.87 2.69
CA ALA A 429 6.08 -9.44 4.09
C ALA A 429 7.44 -8.89 4.56
N GLY A 430 7.41 -7.83 5.37
CA GLY A 430 8.62 -7.22 5.89
C GLY A 430 9.56 -6.73 4.80
N ILE A 431 10.84 -7.07 4.91
CA ILE A 431 11.89 -6.64 3.97
C ILE A 431 12.57 -7.87 3.35
N LYS A 432 12.48 -8.02 2.04
CA LYS A 432 13.32 -9.00 1.33
C LYS A 432 14.75 -8.44 1.23
N LEU A 433 15.66 -9.03 1.99
CA LEU A 433 17.06 -8.58 2.04
C LEU A 433 17.85 -8.98 0.81
N GLY A 434 17.56 -10.17 0.28
CA GLY A 434 18.29 -10.70 -0.88
C GLY A 434 18.08 -12.19 -1.09
N THR A 435 18.83 -12.75 -2.05
CA THR A 435 18.81 -14.18 -2.35
C THR A 435 20.20 -14.77 -2.14
N ASP A 436 20.32 -15.81 -1.32
CA ASP A 436 21.54 -16.59 -1.14
C ASP A 436 21.66 -17.67 -2.21
N LYS A 437 22.69 -17.55 -3.07
CA LYS A 437 23.04 -18.53 -4.10
C LYS A 437 24.27 -19.36 -3.73
N GLY A 438 24.58 -19.48 -2.44
CA GLY A 438 25.71 -20.28 -1.92
C GLY A 438 27.08 -19.59 -2.00
N LYS A 439 27.17 -18.39 -2.59
CA LYS A 439 28.37 -17.54 -2.68
C LYS A 439 28.21 -16.20 -1.95
N GLY A 440 27.22 -16.11 -1.07
CA GLY A 440 26.82 -14.90 -0.35
C GLY A 440 25.47 -14.37 -0.82
N LEU A 441 24.95 -13.43 -0.05
CA LEU A 441 23.65 -12.80 -0.26
C LEU A 441 23.75 -11.75 -1.38
N ILE A 442 22.91 -11.87 -2.40
CA ILE A 442 22.70 -10.86 -3.44
C ILE A 442 21.59 -9.94 -2.95
N PRO A 443 21.83 -8.64 -2.75
CA PRO A 443 20.81 -7.74 -2.23
C PRO A 443 19.63 -7.63 -3.18
N ASP A 444 18.43 -7.58 -2.61
CA ASP A 444 17.16 -7.44 -3.34
C ASP A 444 16.77 -5.98 -3.55
N GLN A 445 15.99 -5.70 -4.58
CA GLN A 445 15.45 -4.38 -4.85
C GLN A 445 14.60 -3.86 -3.68
N CYS A 446 13.86 -4.74 -3.01
CA CYS A 446 13.06 -4.41 -1.83
C CYS A 446 13.92 -3.80 -0.71
N LEU A 447 15.14 -4.32 -0.50
CA LEU A 447 16.08 -3.75 0.48
C LEU A 447 16.51 -2.33 0.09
N ALA A 448 16.85 -2.09 -1.18
CA ALA A 448 17.26 -0.74 -1.63
C ALA A 448 16.16 0.30 -1.39
N LEU A 449 14.91 -0.09 -1.59
CA LEU A 449 13.75 0.81 -1.47
C LEU A 449 13.15 0.83 -0.06
N SER A 450 13.66 0.01 0.88
CA SER A 450 13.15 -0.02 2.25
C SER A 450 13.49 1.25 3.01
N THR A 451 12.53 1.77 3.78
CA THR A 451 12.74 2.88 4.72
C THR A 451 13.71 2.50 5.85
N MET A 452 13.95 1.21 6.03
CA MET A 452 14.87 0.66 7.04
C MET A 452 16.27 0.36 6.49
N LEU A 453 16.54 0.62 5.20
CA LEU A 453 17.87 0.48 4.63
C LEU A 453 18.89 1.29 5.44
N ASN A 454 20.04 0.69 5.75
CA ASN A 454 21.22 1.43 6.17
C ASN A 454 22.11 1.71 4.95
N PRO A 455 22.05 2.91 4.36
CA PRO A 455 22.81 3.22 3.15
C PRO A 455 24.33 3.22 3.40
N ASP A 456 24.79 3.50 4.62
CA ASP A 456 26.21 3.52 4.98
C ASP A 456 26.85 2.13 5.00
N ALA A 457 26.03 1.08 4.93
CA ALA A 457 26.52 -0.29 4.79
C ALA A 457 27.08 -0.63 3.40
N PHE A 458 26.90 0.27 2.43
CA PHE A 458 27.23 0.04 1.02
C PHE A 458 27.99 1.23 0.42
N PRO A 459 28.92 0.98 -0.54
CA PRO A 459 29.38 2.04 -1.42
C PRO A 459 28.19 2.61 -2.20
N GLN A 460 28.17 3.93 -2.37
CA GLN A 460 27.07 4.63 -3.04
C GLN A 460 27.58 5.34 -4.30
N GLU A 461 26.74 5.39 -5.32
CA GLU A 461 26.94 6.17 -6.55
C GLU A 461 25.68 6.98 -6.82
N ASP A 462 25.79 8.33 -6.79
CA ASP A 462 24.68 9.23 -7.13
C ASP A 462 24.68 9.50 -8.63
N LEU A 463 23.64 9.00 -9.30
CA LEU A 463 23.55 9.03 -10.75
C LEU A 463 23.07 10.40 -11.27
N SER A 464 23.57 10.80 -12.42
CA SER A 464 22.95 11.85 -13.22
C SER A 464 21.53 11.42 -13.64
N TYR A 465 20.69 12.37 -14.07
CA TYR A 465 19.36 12.04 -14.59
C TYR A 465 19.45 11.03 -15.75
N GLU A 466 20.36 11.28 -16.69
CA GLU A 466 20.54 10.41 -17.85
C GLU A 466 20.92 8.98 -17.43
N ASP A 467 21.89 8.84 -16.54
CA ASP A 467 22.30 7.51 -16.04
C ASP A 467 21.25 6.85 -15.17
N ALA A 468 20.47 7.61 -14.39
CA ALA A 468 19.34 7.08 -13.64
C ALA A 468 18.27 6.49 -14.58
N ILE A 469 17.95 7.17 -15.69
CA ILE A 469 17.03 6.65 -16.70
C ILE A 469 17.61 5.41 -17.38
N ARG A 470 18.91 5.40 -17.74
CA ARG A 470 19.59 4.21 -18.29
C ARG A 470 19.53 3.05 -17.30
N TYR A 471 19.79 3.30 -16.02
CA TYR A 471 19.68 2.30 -14.97
C TYR A 471 18.26 1.72 -14.89
N LEU A 472 17.23 2.57 -14.84
CA LEU A 472 15.82 2.15 -14.79
C LEU A 472 15.35 1.42 -16.06
N ARG A 473 16.02 1.63 -17.18
CA ARG A 473 15.83 0.86 -18.45
C ARG A 473 16.61 -0.45 -18.47
N LYS A 474 17.38 -0.72 -17.41
CA LYS A 474 18.27 -1.89 -17.29
C LYS A 474 19.40 -1.89 -18.33
N GLU A 475 19.84 -0.72 -18.70
CA GLU A 475 21.03 -0.50 -19.52
C GLU A 475 22.29 -0.44 -18.63
N ALA A 476 23.46 -0.53 -19.25
CA ALA A 476 24.71 -0.40 -18.51
C ALA A 476 24.97 1.05 -18.10
N VAL A 477 25.43 1.24 -16.86
CA VAL A 477 25.85 2.51 -16.31
C VAL A 477 27.30 2.39 -15.85
N ASN A 478 28.08 3.43 -16.04
CA ASN A 478 29.45 3.48 -15.58
C ASN A 478 29.47 3.97 -14.14
N LEU A 479 30.14 3.25 -13.26
CA LEU A 479 30.37 3.66 -11.87
C LEU A 479 31.68 4.44 -11.79
N HIS A 480 31.65 5.57 -11.07
CA HIS A 480 32.82 6.42 -10.82
C HIS A 480 33.40 6.18 -9.42
N VAL A 481 32.61 5.59 -8.54
CA VAL A 481 33.05 5.27 -7.18
C VAL A 481 34.20 4.29 -7.21
N ASP A 482 35.32 4.60 -6.56
CA ASP A 482 36.44 3.69 -6.33
C ASP A 482 36.02 2.64 -5.29
N SER A 483 35.26 1.68 -5.74
CA SER A 483 34.65 0.65 -4.92
C SER A 483 35.29 -0.70 -5.20
N PRO A 484 35.60 -1.50 -4.17
CA PRO A 484 35.99 -2.89 -4.35
C PRO A 484 34.88 -3.66 -5.08
N LYS A 485 35.23 -4.76 -5.75
CA LYS A 485 34.29 -5.66 -6.45
C LYS A 485 33.17 -6.12 -5.53
N LYS A 486 32.06 -5.38 -5.46
CA LYS A 486 30.92 -5.58 -4.53
C LYS A 486 29.63 -4.97 -5.10
N TYR A 487 28.57 -5.01 -4.30
CA TYR A 487 27.33 -4.32 -4.57
C TYR A 487 27.46 -2.84 -4.22
N VAL A 488 26.98 -1.99 -5.12
CA VAL A 488 26.93 -0.53 -4.99
C VAL A 488 25.47 -0.13 -4.97
N LEU A 489 25.09 0.67 -4.01
CA LEU A 489 23.77 1.30 -3.93
C LEU A 489 23.77 2.48 -4.91
N VAL A 490 22.96 2.41 -5.95
CA VAL A 490 22.79 3.57 -6.83
C VAL A 490 21.66 4.44 -6.34
N THR A 491 21.90 5.76 -6.33
CA THR A 491 20.98 6.78 -5.88
C THR A 491 20.71 7.79 -7.00
N TYR A 492 19.67 8.57 -6.84
CA TYR A 492 19.42 9.76 -7.65
C TYR A 492 19.02 10.90 -6.71
N GLN A 493 19.81 11.97 -6.71
CA GLN A 493 19.71 13.07 -5.75
C GLN A 493 19.65 12.57 -4.30
N GLY A 494 20.53 11.61 -3.97
CA GLY A 494 20.61 10.98 -2.66
C GLY A 494 19.51 9.98 -2.32
N VAL A 495 18.53 9.76 -3.20
CA VAL A 495 17.44 8.80 -2.98
C VAL A 495 17.78 7.44 -3.61
N PRO A 496 17.75 6.32 -2.84
CA PRO A 496 18.08 5.01 -3.37
C PRO A 496 17.16 4.58 -4.54
N LEU A 497 17.78 4.09 -5.62
CA LEU A 497 17.10 3.51 -6.79
C LEU A 497 17.25 1.99 -6.87
N GLY A 498 18.36 1.43 -6.39
CA GLY A 498 18.62 -0.01 -6.44
C GLY A 498 20.09 -0.36 -6.40
N TRP A 499 20.46 -1.46 -7.07
CA TRP A 499 21.78 -2.07 -6.96
C TRP A 499 22.48 -2.22 -8.29
N GLU A 500 23.77 -1.91 -8.28
CA GLU A 500 24.74 -2.34 -9.29
C GLU A 500 25.74 -3.33 -8.67
N LYS A 501 26.17 -4.34 -9.43
CA LYS A 501 27.25 -5.23 -9.04
C LYS A 501 28.52 -4.84 -9.76
N ASN A 502 29.43 -4.17 -9.05
CA ASN A 502 30.77 -3.85 -9.56
C ASN A 502 31.62 -5.14 -9.68
N ILE A 503 32.07 -5.48 -10.88
CA ILE A 503 32.97 -6.62 -11.17
C ILE A 503 34.39 -6.18 -11.60
N GLY A 504 34.68 -4.89 -11.50
CA GLY A 504 35.97 -4.26 -11.73
C GLY A 504 36.09 -3.54 -13.05
N ASN A 505 35.87 -4.20 -14.19
CA ASN A 505 35.90 -3.60 -15.51
C ASN A 505 34.55 -3.12 -16.06
N ARG A 506 33.48 -3.48 -15.35
CA ARG A 506 32.09 -3.06 -15.64
C ARG A 506 31.22 -3.27 -14.41
N ALA A 507 30.02 -2.71 -14.42
CA ALA A 507 28.99 -3.01 -13.47
C ALA A 507 27.81 -3.76 -14.12
N ASN A 508 27.16 -4.61 -13.36
CA ASN A 508 25.95 -5.32 -13.78
C ASN A 508 24.74 -4.69 -13.09
N ASN A 509 23.84 -4.17 -13.89
CA ASN A 509 22.59 -3.58 -13.43
C ASN A 509 21.66 -4.67 -12.85
N LEU A 510 21.34 -4.59 -11.56
CA LEU A 510 20.47 -5.55 -10.84
C LEU A 510 19.01 -5.11 -10.77
N TYR A 511 18.63 -3.98 -11.38
CA TYR A 511 17.23 -3.54 -11.39
C TYR A 511 16.30 -4.66 -11.90
N PRO A 512 15.13 -4.90 -11.32
CA PRO A 512 14.22 -5.98 -11.74
C PRO A 512 13.82 -5.85 -13.22
N GLN A 513 13.83 -6.96 -13.94
CA GLN A 513 13.50 -6.97 -15.37
C GLN A 513 12.04 -6.57 -15.62
N GLU A 514 11.16 -6.94 -14.68
CA GLU A 514 9.73 -6.71 -14.73
C GLU A 514 9.39 -5.22 -14.55
N TRP A 515 10.22 -4.50 -13.78
CA TRP A 515 10.00 -3.10 -13.39
C TRP A 515 10.63 -2.09 -14.36
N LYS A 516 11.43 -2.57 -15.30
CA LYS A 516 12.17 -1.68 -16.21
C LYS A 516 11.24 -0.81 -17.06
N ILE A 517 11.68 0.43 -17.31
CA ILE A 517 11.04 1.32 -18.27
C ILE A 517 11.13 0.68 -19.66
N LYS A 518 9.98 0.42 -20.28
CA LYS A 518 9.88 -0.22 -21.60
C LYS A 518 9.84 0.80 -22.74
N SER A 519 9.45 2.05 -22.46
CA SER A 519 9.37 3.11 -23.47
C SER A 519 10.76 3.46 -23.99
N THR A 520 10.86 3.60 -25.31
CA THR A 520 12.09 4.03 -26.00
C THR A 520 12.17 5.53 -26.19
N HIS A 521 11.06 6.25 -25.99
CA HIS A 521 10.97 7.68 -26.22
C HIS A 521 11.28 8.44 -24.92
N VAL A 522 12.57 8.75 -24.72
CA VAL A 522 13.03 9.55 -23.57
C VAL A 522 12.73 11.03 -23.84
N PRO A 523 12.06 11.75 -22.94
CA PRO A 523 11.79 13.18 -23.13
C PRO A 523 13.11 13.98 -23.08
N GLU A 524 13.20 15.02 -23.92
CA GLU A 524 14.37 15.92 -23.94
C GLU A 524 14.52 16.78 -22.67
N LYS A 525 13.44 16.98 -21.93
CA LYS A 525 13.43 17.77 -20.70
C LYS A 525 13.11 16.90 -19.49
N GLN A 526 13.91 17.10 -18.46
CA GLN A 526 13.68 16.53 -17.14
C GLN A 526 12.50 17.26 -16.47
N PHE A 527 11.55 16.49 -15.94
CA PHE A 527 10.54 17.00 -15.00
C PHE A 527 10.96 16.60 -13.60
N ILE A 528 11.04 17.57 -12.70
CA ILE A 528 11.32 17.32 -11.28
C ILE A 528 10.08 17.72 -10.49
N ILE A 529 9.53 16.78 -9.76
CA ILE A 529 8.53 17.06 -8.74
C ILE A 529 9.29 17.45 -7.49
N ASN A 530 9.26 18.74 -7.14
CA ASN A 530 9.78 19.17 -5.85
C ASN A 530 8.76 18.86 -4.76
N SER A 531 9.20 18.09 -3.78
CA SER A 531 8.47 17.86 -2.53
C SER A 531 8.63 19.06 -1.62
#